data_08e58f0a5211e7d53df143db481cffe2
#
_entry.id   08e58f0a5211e7d53df143db481cffe2
#
_cell.length_a   1.000
_cell.length_b   1.000
_cell.length_c   1.000
_cell.angle_alpha   90.00
_cell.angle_beta   90.00
_cell.angle_gamma   90.00
#
_symmetry.space_group_name_H-M   'P 1'
#
loop_
_entity.id
_entity.type
_entity.pdbx_description
1 polymer ?
#
loop_
_entity_poly.entity_id
_entity_poly.type
_entity_poly.pdbx_seq_one_letter_code
_entity_poly.pdbx_strand_id
1 'polypeptide(L)'
;MADQRQEAISELVTASGIDLTQLDRTLLRASLDVQGTTMDGETVLLDLSSGRYYTLNHLGSVIWEQCMGRQTISAIHAVLCERFEVGSEQALDDLLALANELIQEGLFQQERR
;
A
#
# COMPACT_ATOMS: atom_id res chain seq x y z
N MET A 1 3.11 -30.70 12.13
CA MET A 1 4.12 -29.86 12.77
C MET A 1 4.72 -28.86 11.80
N ALA A 2 4.86 -29.25 10.54
CA ALA A 2 5.24 -28.31 9.48
C ALA A 2 4.24 -27.15 9.37
N ASP A 3 2.98 -27.40 9.75
CA ASP A 3 1.92 -26.43 9.66
C ASP A 3 2.11 -25.21 10.57
N GLN A 4 2.61 -25.43 11.78
CA GLN A 4 2.86 -24.33 12.70
C GLN A 4 3.96 -23.39 12.21
N ARG A 5 4.97 -23.95 11.56
CA ARG A 5 6.06 -23.15 11.01
C ARG A 5 5.59 -22.31 9.82
N GLN A 6 4.70 -22.86 8.99
CA GLN A 6 4.11 -22.13 7.87
C GLN A 6 3.19 -21.03 8.35
N GLU A 7 2.43 -21.28 9.39
CA GLU A 7 1.55 -20.26 9.97
C GLU A 7 2.35 -19.09 10.53
N ALA A 8 3.46 -19.37 11.22
CA ALA A 8 4.32 -18.32 11.75
C ALA A 8 4.92 -17.47 10.63
N ILE A 9 5.32 -18.10 9.52
CA ILE A 9 5.84 -17.37 8.35
C ILE A 9 4.73 -16.54 7.71
N SER A 10 3.52 -17.10 7.63
CA SER A 10 2.37 -16.40 7.06
C SER A 10 1.98 -15.16 7.84
N GLU A 11 2.23 -15.15 9.16
CA GLU A 11 1.95 -14.00 10.01
C GLU A 11 2.92 -12.84 9.77
N LEU A 12 4.11 -13.12 9.23
CA LEU A 12 5.15 -12.12 8.98
C LEU A 12 5.12 -11.54 7.58
N VAL A 13 4.35 -12.15 6.68
CA VAL A 13 4.28 -11.74 5.28
C VAL A 13 2.82 -11.65 4.86
N THR A 14 2.46 -10.55 4.20
CA THR A 14 1.09 -10.36 3.71
C THR A 14 0.81 -11.24 2.48
N ALA A 15 -0.46 -11.28 2.06
CA ALA A 15 -0.88 -12.07 0.91
C ALA A 15 -0.14 -11.70 -0.38
N SER A 16 0.29 -10.44 -0.52
CA SER A 16 1.05 -9.98 -1.69
C SER A 16 2.56 -9.99 -1.47
N GLY A 17 3.03 -10.53 -0.35
CA GLY A 17 4.45 -10.70 -0.09
C GLY A 17 5.13 -9.55 0.64
N ILE A 18 4.37 -8.63 1.24
CA ILE A 18 4.96 -7.57 2.04
C ILE A 18 5.47 -8.16 3.36
N ASP A 19 6.76 -8.00 3.62
CA ASP A 19 7.39 -8.49 4.84
C ASP A 19 7.16 -7.49 5.97
N LEU A 20 6.39 -7.89 6.97
CA LEU A 20 6.02 -7.04 8.09
C LEU A 20 7.20 -6.64 8.97
N THR A 21 8.34 -7.32 8.86
CA THR A 21 9.56 -6.98 9.59
C THR A 21 10.42 -5.95 8.85
N GLN A 22 10.05 -5.57 7.63
CA GLN A 22 10.82 -4.69 6.77
C GLN A 22 10.06 -3.46 6.31
N LEU A 23 9.02 -3.05 7.05
CA LEU A 23 8.18 -1.93 6.66
C LEU A 23 8.94 -0.60 6.60
N ASP A 24 10.00 -0.47 7.37
CA ASP A 24 10.87 0.72 7.38
C ASP A 24 11.83 0.78 6.19
N ARG A 25 11.87 -0.26 5.37
CA ARG A 25 12.75 -0.36 4.20
C ARG A 25 11.99 -0.66 2.92
N THR A 26 10.69 -0.84 3.00
CA THR A 26 9.85 -1.22 1.86
C THR A 26 9.10 -0.02 1.33
N LEU A 27 9.22 0.22 0.04
CA LEU A 27 8.47 1.23 -0.68
C LEU A 27 7.51 0.55 -1.64
N LEU A 28 6.46 1.27 -1.99
CA LEU A 28 5.52 0.83 -3.03
C LEU A 28 5.71 1.77 -4.22
N ARG A 29 6.00 1.18 -5.37
CA ARG A 29 6.18 1.93 -6.61
C ARG A 29 5.07 1.62 -7.58
N ALA A 30 4.48 2.66 -8.15
CA ALA A 30 3.46 2.47 -9.17
C ALA A 30 4.09 1.89 -10.44
N SER A 31 3.36 1.01 -11.11
CA SER A 31 3.74 0.50 -12.42
C SER A 31 3.79 1.65 -13.42
N LEU A 32 4.65 1.55 -14.44
CA LEU A 32 4.89 2.63 -15.39
C LEU A 32 3.63 3.05 -16.17
N ASP A 33 2.69 2.12 -16.34
CA ASP A 33 1.47 2.38 -17.10
C ASP A 33 0.34 2.95 -16.24
N VAL A 34 0.58 3.21 -14.97
CA VAL A 34 -0.46 3.70 -14.05
C VAL A 34 -0.31 5.21 -13.88
N GLN A 35 -1.42 5.92 -14.09
CA GLN A 35 -1.50 7.35 -13.87
C GLN A 35 -2.57 7.64 -12.82
N GLY A 36 -2.28 8.59 -11.92
CA GLY A 36 -3.22 8.99 -10.89
C GLY A 36 -3.56 10.46 -11.01
N THR A 37 -4.84 10.77 -10.84
CA THR A 37 -5.34 12.14 -10.81
C THR A 37 -6.15 12.32 -9.54
N THR A 38 -5.79 13.32 -8.73
CA THR A 38 -6.46 13.60 -7.47
C THR A 38 -7.29 14.89 -7.59
N MET A 39 -8.57 14.81 -7.21
CA MET A 39 -9.48 15.95 -7.17
C MET A 39 -10.33 15.84 -5.90
N ASP A 40 -10.41 16.93 -5.15
CA ASP A 40 -11.23 17.01 -3.94
C ASP A 40 -10.97 15.88 -2.94
N GLY A 41 -9.70 15.48 -2.81
CA GLY A 41 -9.30 14.47 -1.85
C GLY A 41 -9.54 13.03 -2.30
N GLU A 42 -9.98 12.82 -3.55
CA GLU A 42 -10.15 11.49 -4.12
C GLU A 42 -9.24 11.31 -5.33
N THR A 43 -8.74 10.10 -5.52
CA THR A 43 -7.82 9.82 -6.62
C THR A 43 -8.40 8.76 -7.54
N VAL A 44 -8.30 8.99 -8.84
CA VAL A 44 -8.60 7.98 -9.85
C VAL A 44 -7.27 7.49 -10.41
N LEU A 45 -7.04 6.19 -10.34
CA LEU A 45 -5.89 5.54 -10.96
C LEU A 45 -6.34 4.94 -12.28
N LEU A 46 -5.62 5.24 -13.34
CA LEU A 46 -5.88 4.65 -14.66
C LEU A 46 -4.69 3.78 -15.05
N ASP A 47 -4.99 2.52 -15.34
CA ASP A 47 -3.99 1.59 -15.88
C ASP A 47 -4.11 1.61 -17.41
N LEU A 48 -3.14 2.25 -18.05
CA LEU A 48 -3.14 2.42 -19.49
C LEU A 48 -2.98 1.09 -20.23
N SER A 49 -2.37 0.09 -19.61
CA SER A 49 -2.15 -1.20 -20.25
C SER A 49 -3.42 -2.03 -20.38
N SER A 50 -4.33 -1.90 -19.41
CA SER A 50 -5.59 -2.69 -19.40
C SER A 50 -6.82 -1.84 -19.68
N GLY A 51 -6.71 -0.52 -19.58
CA GLY A 51 -7.85 0.39 -19.66
C GLY A 51 -8.73 0.39 -18.43
N ARG A 52 -8.33 -0.32 -17.38
CA ARG A 52 -9.08 -0.37 -16.12
C ARG A 52 -8.75 0.83 -15.26
N TYR A 53 -9.70 1.22 -14.42
CA TYR A 53 -9.47 2.32 -13.49
C TYR A 53 -9.94 1.93 -12.09
N TYR A 54 -9.41 2.66 -11.09
CA TYR A 54 -9.67 2.42 -9.68
C TYR A 54 -9.86 3.76 -8.99
N THR A 55 -10.77 3.82 -8.04
CA THR A 55 -11.03 5.05 -7.28
C THR A 55 -10.53 4.87 -5.85
N LEU A 56 -9.77 5.83 -5.36
CA LEU A 56 -9.26 5.86 -3.99
C LEU A 56 -9.99 6.96 -3.22
N ASN A 57 -10.44 6.63 -2.01
CA ASN A 57 -11.03 7.62 -1.11
C ASN A 57 -9.92 8.53 -0.55
N HIS A 58 -10.27 9.40 0.38
CA HIS A 58 -9.32 10.37 0.93
C HIS A 58 -8.10 9.68 1.56
N LEU A 59 -8.31 8.65 2.37
CA LEU A 59 -7.21 7.92 2.99
C LEU A 59 -6.32 7.26 1.94
N GLY A 60 -6.93 6.60 0.95
CA GLY A 60 -6.20 5.99 -0.15
C GLY A 60 -5.43 7.00 -0.99
N SER A 61 -5.99 8.21 -1.14
CA SER A 61 -5.32 9.28 -1.88
C SER A 61 -4.06 9.76 -1.17
N VAL A 62 -4.11 9.87 0.16
CA VAL A 62 -2.92 10.21 0.94
C VAL A 62 -1.85 9.14 0.80
N ILE A 63 -2.26 7.86 0.85
CA ILE A 63 -1.34 6.75 0.64
C ILE A 63 -0.68 6.85 -0.73
N TRP A 64 -1.48 7.08 -1.78
CA TRP A 64 -0.97 7.24 -3.14
C TRP A 64 0.06 8.37 -3.23
N GLU A 65 -0.24 9.53 -2.67
CA GLU A 65 0.67 10.67 -2.68
C GLU A 65 2.00 10.34 -2.00
N GLN A 66 1.93 9.66 -0.85
CA GLN A 66 3.14 9.28 -0.13
C GLN A 66 3.97 8.26 -0.91
N CYS A 67 3.31 7.34 -1.61
CA CYS A 67 4.01 6.39 -2.48
C CYS A 67 4.72 7.12 -3.62
N MET A 68 4.06 8.11 -4.21
CA MET A 68 4.68 8.94 -5.26
C MET A 68 5.86 9.75 -4.71
N GLY A 69 5.80 10.12 -3.45
CA GLY A 69 6.90 10.79 -2.75
C GLY A 69 8.00 9.82 -2.29
N ARG A 70 7.92 8.54 -2.64
CA ARG A 70 8.91 7.51 -2.34
C ARG A 70 9.13 7.30 -0.85
N GLN A 71 8.05 7.36 -0.09
CA GLN A 71 8.08 7.10 1.35
C GLN A 71 7.97 5.60 1.64
N THR A 72 8.64 5.14 2.70
CA THR A 72 8.51 3.75 3.14
C THR A 72 7.12 3.50 3.71
N ILE A 73 6.73 2.23 3.81
CA ILE A 73 5.44 1.87 4.40
C ILE A 73 5.37 2.39 5.84
N SER A 74 6.44 2.28 6.62
CA SER A 74 6.47 2.82 7.98
C SER A 74 6.25 4.33 8.00
N ALA A 75 6.85 5.07 7.09
CA ALA A 75 6.68 6.52 7.01
C ALA A 75 5.24 6.87 6.62
N ILE A 76 4.65 6.14 5.69
CA ILE A 76 3.25 6.34 5.30
C ILE A 76 2.33 6.07 6.48
N HIS A 77 2.58 4.99 7.22
CA HIS A 77 1.82 4.65 8.41
C HIS A 77 1.83 5.82 9.42
N ALA A 78 3.01 6.40 9.66
CA ALA A 78 3.14 7.54 10.56
C ALA A 78 2.32 8.75 10.08
N VAL A 79 2.32 9.01 8.78
CA VAL A 79 1.53 10.10 8.21
C VAL A 79 0.04 9.87 8.41
N LEU A 80 -0.43 8.64 8.22
CA LEU A 80 -1.85 8.31 8.44
C LEU A 80 -2.26 8.51 9.89
N CYS A 81 -1.41 8.09 10.83
CA CYS A 81 -1.69 8.27 12.26
C CYS A 81 -1.72 9.75 12.63
N GLU A 82 -0.94 10.57 11.96
CA GLU A 82 -0.86 12.00 12.21
C GLU A 82 -2.05 12.77 11.62
N ARG A 83 -2.48 12.40 10.42
CA ARG A 83 -3.51 13.15 9.68
C ARG A 83 -4.94 12.67 9.92
N PHE A 84 -5.12 11.44 10.38
CA PHE A 84 -6.44 10.85 10.55
C PHE A 84 -6.66 10.45 12.01
N GLU A 85 -7.90 10.59 12.48
CA GLU A 85 -8.28 10.14 13.82
C GLU A 85 -8.56 8.65 13.78
N VAL A 86 -7.49 7.86 13.66
CA VAL A 86 -7.56 6.41 13.57
C VAL A 86 -6.45 5.80 14.43
N GLY A 87 -6.77 4.69 15.09
CA GLY A 87 -5.77 3.98 15.88
C GLY A 87 -4.62 3.47 15.01
N SER A 88 -3.44 3.37 15.60
CA SER A 88 -2.23 2.95 14.90
C SER A 88 -2.40 1.59 14.22
N GLU A 89 -3.03 0.64 14.89
CA GLU A 89 -3.27 -0.70 14.34
C GLU A 89 -4.21 -0.67 13.15
N GLN A 90 -5.30 0.08 13.26
CA GLN A 90 -6.28 0.21 12.19
C GLN A 90 -5.66 0.91 10.98
N ALA A 91 -4.86 1.95 11.22
CA ALA A 91 -4.19 2.66 10.13
C ALA A 91 -3.25 1.73 9.36
N LEU A 92 -2.51 0.89 10.07
CA LEU A 92 -1.63 -0.07 9.42
C LEU A 92 -2.42 -1.13 8.66
N ASP A 93 -3.50 -1.64 9.24
CA ASP A 93 -4.35 -2.62 8.56
C ASP A 93 -4.92 -2.05 7.26
N ASP A 94 -5.42 -0.82 7.30
CA ASP A 94 -5.98 -0.17 6.11
C ASP A 94 -4.91 0.06 5.04
N LEU A 95 -3.72 0.49 5.45
CA LEU A 95 -2.61 0.71 4.54
C LEU A 95 -2.19 -0.60 3.87
N LEU A 96 -2.03 -1.66 4.65
CA LEU A 96 -1.61 -2.96 4.11
C LEU A 96 -2.69 -3.58 3.23
N ALA A 97 -3.97 -3.40 3.58
CA ALA A 97 -5.08 -3.90 2.78
C ALA A 97 -5.08 -3.24 1.39
N LEU A 98 -4.93 -1.92 1.33
CA LEU A 98 -4.87 -1.23 0.06
C LEU A 98 -3.61 -1.61 -0.72
N ALA A 99 -2.46 -1.68 -0.06
CA ALA A 99 -1.21 -2.06 -0.70
C ALA A 99 -1.32 -3.45 -1.32
N ASN A 100 -1.87 -4.42 -0.58
CA ASN A 100 -2.06 -5.78 -1.09
C ASN A 100 -2.96 -5.80 -2.32
N GLU A 101 -4.06 -5.07 -2.27
CA GLU A 101 -5.00 -4.98 -3.38
C GLU A 101 -4.33 -4.42 -4.64
N LEU A 102 -3.61 -3.32 -4.49
CA LEU A 102 -2.95 -2.67 -5.62
C LEU A 102 -1.80 -3.51 -6.19
N ILE A 103 -1.08 -4.23 -5.33
CA ILE A 103 -0.04 -5.16 -5.80
C ILE A 103 -0.67 -6.31 -6.57
N GLN A 104 -1.75 -6.91 -6.05
CA GLN A 104 -2.42 -8.03 -6.71
C GLN A 104 -3.02 -7.64 -8.05
N GLU A 105 -3.46 -6.38 -8.18
CA GLU A 105 -3.98 -5.86 -9.45
C GLU A 105 -2.88 -5.42 -10.42
N GLY A 106 -1.62 -5.54 -10.01
CA GLY A 106 -0.49 -5.18 -10.87
C GLY A 106 -0.21 -3.68 -10.97
N LEU A 107 -0.84 -2.88 -10.09
CA LEU A 107 -0.69 -1.43 -10.13
C LEU A 107 0.53 -0.96 -9.36
N PHE A 108 0.93 -1.71 -8.33
CA PHE A 108 2.09 -1.42 -7.49
C PHE A 108 3.05 -2.59 -7.47
N GLN A 109 4.32 -2.27 -7.27
CA GLN A 109 5.39 -3.22 -7.00
C GLN A 109 6.12 -2.81 -5.74
N GLN A 110 6.61 -3.80 -5.00
CA GLN A 110 7.46 -3.54 -3.85
C GLN A 110 8.87 -3.21 -4.31
N GLU A 111 9.49 -2.30 -3.57
CA GLU A 111 10.89 -1.94 -3.77
C GLU A 111 11.53 -1.85 -2.39
N ARG A 112 12.73 -2.38 -2.24
CA ARG A 112 13.49 -2.29 -1.00
C ARG A 112 14.53 -1.19 -1.08
N ARG A 113 14.61 -0.47 0.01
CA ARG A 113 15.61 0.60 0.12
C ARG A 113 16.89 0.06 0.77
#